data_b98c4fd995945f98482879a869934b6a
#
_entry.id   b98c4fd995945f98482879a869934b6a
#
_cell.length_a   1.000
_cell.length_b   1.000
_cell.length_c   1.000
_cell.angle_alpha   90.00
_cell.angle_beta   90.00
_cell.angle_gamma   90.00
#
_symmetry.space_group_name_H-M   'P 1'
#
loop_
_entity.id
_entity.type
_entity.pdbx_description
1 polymer ?
#
loop_
_entity_poly.entity_id
_entity_poly.type
_entity_poly.pdbx_seq_one_letter_code
_entity_poly.pdbx_strand_id
1 'polypeptide(L)'
;MDPAIVLDCAPGDLFVIRNVANLVPPAESRNSGRHGTSAALEFGVRNLGVEHIIVLGHAQCGGIRSLFSGSGAETDSYISSWMRMAEEVHDAVLRDHPEASAQEQMMACEQRAILVSLENLMSFPWVRERVEKGTLALHGWYFDIEHGKMLQYNFASRAFEAL
;
A
#
# COMPACT_ATOMS: atom_id res chain seq x y z
N MET A 1 3.84 -8.44 -10.79
CA MET A 1 2.52 -8.01 -11.30
C MET A 1 2.67 -6.66 -12.01
N ASP A 2 2.08 -6.50 -13.18
CA ASP A 2 2.06 -5.22 -13.91
C ASP A 2 0.65 -4.61 -13.78
N PRO A 3 0.51 -3.41 -13.17
CA PRO A 3 -0.79 -2.78 -12.97
C PRO A 3 -1.55 -2.52 -14.27
N ALA A 4 -0.88 -2.11 -15.33
CA ALA A 4 -1.54 -1.79 -16.59
C ALA A 4 -2.20 -3.04 -17.23
N ILE A 5 -1.53 -4.19 -17.12
CA ILE A 5 -2.09 -5.46 -17.61
C ILE A 5 -3.28 -5.91 -16.76
N VAL A 6 -3.15 -5.80 -15.41
CA VAL A 6 -4.21 -6.25 -14.49
C VAL A 6 -5.47 -5.39 -14.61
N LEU A 7 -5.31 -4.11 -14.96
CA LEU A 7 -6.40 -3.13 -15.08
C LEU A 7 -6.85 -2.90 -16.54
N ASP A 8 -6.26 -3.61 -17.49
CA ASP A 8 -6.53 -3.46 -18.93
C ASP A 8 -6.43 -2.00 -19.41
N CYS A 9 -5.35 -1.31 -19.00
CA CYS A 9 -5.13 0.10 -19.27
C CYS A 9 -4.20 0.32 -20.47
N ALA A 10 -4.48 1.36 -21.27
CA ALA A 10 -3.61 1.80 -22.34
C ALA A 10 -2.41 2.63 -21.81
N PRO A 11 -1.32 2.77 -22.59
CA PRO A 11 -0.24 3.68 -22.27
C PRO A 11 -0.74 5.11 -22.09
N GLY A 12 -0.45 5.72 -20.92
CA GLY A 12 -0.86 7.07 -20.56
C GLY A 12 -2.07 7.14 -19.62
N ASP A 13 -2.83 6.05 -19.43
CA ASP A 13 -3.98 6.05 -18.52
C ASP A 13 -3.57 6.06 -17.05
N LEU A 14 -2.39 5.50 -16.72
CA LEU A 14 -1.90 5.39 -15.35
C LEU A 14 -0.57 6.10 -15.16
N PHE A 15 -0.45 6.83 -14.07
CA PHE A 15 0.83 7.21 -13.49
C PHE A 15 1.19 6.22 -12.39
N VAL A 16 2.17 5.36 -12.64
CA VAL A 16 2.48 4.22 -11.78
C VAL A 16 3.71 4.49 -10.94
N ILE A 17 3.57 4.34 -9.61
CA ILE A 17 4.66 4.35 -8.63
C ILE A 17 4.84 2.90 -8.14
N ARG A 18 6.03 2.33 -8.33
CA ARG A 18 6.32 0.96 -7.90
C ARG A 18 7.33 0.96 -6.77
N ASN A 19 6.96 0.25 -5.68
CA ASN A 19 7.85 0.03 -4.55
C ASN A 19 7.59 -1.35 -3.91
N VAL A 20 8.37 -1.72 -2.91
CA VAL A 20 8.19 -2.97 -2.17
C VAL A 20 6.98 -2.86 -1.26
N ALA A 21 6.08 -3.84 -1.36
CA ALA A 21 4.88 -4.00 -0.49
C ALA A 21 3.88 -2.82 -0.56
N ASN A 22 3.78 -2.09 -1.68
CA ASN A 22 2.82 -0.99 -1.87
C ASN A 22 2.77 0.04 -0.72
N LEU A 23 3.86 0.18 0.02
CA LEU A 23 3.93 1.05 1.18
C LEU A 23 4.10 2.52 0.76
N VAL A 24 3.33 3.38 1.41
CA VAL A 24 3.48 4.84 1.32
C VAL A 24 4.02 5.32 2.66
N PRO A 25 5.22 5.94 2.71
CA PRO A 25 5.71 6.53 3.95
C PRO A 25 4.82 7.72 4.36
N PRO A 26 4.68 8.00 5.67
CA PRO A 26 4.00 9.20 6.12
C PRO A 26 4.72 10.47 5.65
N ALA A 27 4.00 11.59 5.62
CA ALA A 27 4.61 12.87 5.30
C ALA A 27 5.64 13.25 6.36
N GLU A 28 6.90 13.22 5.99
CA GLU A 28 8.02 13.60 6.85
C GLU A 28 8.49 15.02 6.58
N SER A 29 9.34 15.55 7.46
CA SER A 29 10.02 16.82 7.25
C SER A 29 10.85 16.78 5.96
N ARG A 30 10.70 17.76 5.09
CA ARG A 30 11.40 17.88 3.79
C ARG A 30 12.93 17.83 3.90
N ASN A 31 13.48 17.96 5.11
CA ASN A 31 14.91 18.01 5.36
C ASN A 31 15.52 16.63 5.72
N SER A 32 14.72 15.56 5.79
CA SER A 32 15.14 14.26 6.33
C SER A 32 15.56 13.22 5.29
N GLY A 33 15.93 13.59 4.07
CA GLY A 33 16.46 12.62 3.10
C GLY A 33 15.88 12.72 1.68
N ARG A 34 16.03 11.65 0.91
CA ARG A 34 15.56 11.56 -0.49
C ARG A 34 14.31 10.70 -0.54
N HIS A 35 13.16 11.31 -0.78
CA HIS A 35 11.83 10.69 -0.69
C HIS A 35 11.26 10.39 -2.07
N GLY A 36 11.74 9.34 -2.75
CA GLY A 36 11.32 9.00 -4.11
C GLY A 36 9.81 8.77 -4.25
N THR A 37 9.23 7.98 -3.35
CA THR A 37 7.76 7.72 -3.35
C THR A 37 6.97 9.01 -3.11
N SER A 38 7.36 9.82 -2.12
CA SER A 38 6.68 11.08 -1.80
C SER A 38 6.79 12.11 -2.93
N ALA A 39 7.94 12.19 -3.59
CA ALA A 39 8.14 13.09 -4.74
C ALA A 39 7.27 12.67 -5.94
N ALA A 40 7.20 11.36 -6.24
CA ALA A 40 6.35 10.85 -7.30
C ALA A 40 4.86 11.08 -6.97
N LEU A 41 4.46 10.86 -5.72
CA LEU A 41 3.10 11.13 -5.25
C LEU A 41 2.74 12.62 -5.40
N GLU A 42 3.64 13.54 -4.99
CA GLU A 42 3.44 14.99 -5.17
C GLU A 42 3.27 15.34 -6.65
N PHE A 43 4.09 14.79 -7.53
CA PHE A 43 4.00 15.01 -8.95
C PHE A 43 2.65 14.56 -9.53
N GLY A 44 2.18 13.35 -9.18
CA GLY A 44 0.88 12.83 -9.60
C GLY A 44 -0.28 13.73 -9.15
N VAL A 45 -0.28 14.12 -7.87
CA VAL A 45 -1.40 14.86 -7.29
C VAL A 45 -1.38 16.35 -7.66
N ARG A 46 -0.21 17.01 -7.64
CA ARG A 46 -0.12 18.48 -7.81
C ARG A 46 0.18 18.91 -9.24
N ASN A 47 0.93 18.10 -10.01
CA ASN A 47 1.33 18.44 -11.36
C ASN A 47 0.42 17.79 -12.41
N LEU A 48 0.14 16.48 -12.27
CA LEU A 48 -0.76 15.78 -13.20
C LEU A 48 -2.24 15.97 -12.83
N GLY A 49 -2.54 16.33 -11.58
CA GLY A 49 -3.90 16.59 -11.14
C GLY A 49 -4.79 15.35 -11.07
N VAL A 50 -4.21 14.16 -10.84
CA VAL A 50 -4.97 12.89 -10.79
C VAL A 50 -6.18 12.99 -9.85
N GLU A 51 -7.28 12.36 -10.23
CA GLU A 51 -8.54 12.36 -9.47
C GLU A 51 -8.67 11.11 -8.58
N HIS A 52 -7.84 10.08 -8.83
CA HIS A 52 -7.85 8.84 -8.09
C HIS A 52 -6.44 8.41 -7.70
N ILE A 53 -6.26 7.90 -6.49
CA ILE A 53 -5.08 7.16 -6.05
C ILE A 53 -5.51 5.75 -5.66
N ILE A 54 -4.88 4.76 -6.27
CA ILE A 54 -5.09 3.35 -5.96
C ILE A 54 -3.85 2.80 -5.28
N VAL A 55 -3.97 2.34 -4.03
CA VAL A 55 -2.95 1.52 -3.39
C VAL A 55 -3.26 0.07 -3.74
N LEU A 56 -2.45 -0.52 -4.62
CA LEU A 56 -2.64 -1.87 -5.12
C LEU A 56 -1.66 -2.85 -4.48
N GLY A 57 -2.17 -3.65 -3.57
CA GLY A 57 -1.47 -4.81 -3.00
C GLY A 57 -1.81 -6.10 -3.74
N HIS A 58 -1.13 -7.18 -3.37
CA HIS A 58 -1.38 -8.48 -3.99
C HIS A 58 -1.03 -9.64 -3.07
N ALA A 59 -1.64 -10.80 -3.33
CA ALA A 59 -1.32 -12.04 -2.63
C ALA A 59 0.14 -12.46 -2.82
N GLN A 60 0.70 -13.16 -1.84
CA GLN A 60 2.06 -13.69 -1.83
C GLN A 60 3.14 -12.60 -2.02
N CYS A 61 2.93 -11.42 -1.44
CA CYS A 61 3.89 -10.32 -1.51
C CYS A 61 5.22 -10.69 -0.83
N GLY A 62 6.33 -10.66 -1.58
CA GLY A 62 7.67 -10.98 -1.05
C GLY A 62 8.12 -10.02 0.05
N GLY A 63 7.75 -8.74 -0.04
CA GLY A 63 8.04 -7.76 1.01
C GLY A 63 7.33 -8.11 2.32
N ILE A 64 6.03 -8.40 2.29
CA ILE A 64 5.28 -8.83 3.49
C ILE A 64 5.82 -10.15 4.02
N ARG A 65 6.14 -11.11 3.15
CA ARG A 65 6.74 -12.39 3.56
C ARG A 65 8.04 -12.22 4.35
N SER A 66 8.84 -11.21 4.05
CA SER A 66 10.09 -10.96 4.78
C SER A 66 9.88 -10.63 6.26
N LEU A 67 8.73 -10.09 6.65
CA LEU A 67 8.38 -9.86 8.06
C LEU A 67 8.20 -11.16 8.84
N PHE A 68 7.66 -12.21 8.18
CA PHE A 68 7.44 -13.52 8.81
C PHE A 68 8.69 -14.39 8.85
N SER A 69 9.68 -14.14 8.00
CA SER A 69 10.89 -14.96 7.91
C SER A 69 12.01 -14.53 8.86
N GLY A 70 11.81 -13.47 9.65
CA GLY A 70 12.84 -12.92 10.53
C GLY A 70 14.05 -12.33 9.77
N SER A 71 14.00 -12.28 8.44
CA SER A 71 15.06 -11.68 7.61
C SER A 71 15.14 -10.16 7.77
N GLY A 72 14.22 -9.56 8.51
CA GLY A 72 14.28 -8.17 8.99
C GLY A 72 15.34 -7.89 10.05
N ALA A 73 16.00 -8.93 10.58
CA ALA A 73 17.02 -8.78 11.62
C ALA A 73 18.39 -8.30 11.11
N GLU A 74 18.62 -8.25 9.80
CA GLU A 74 19.82 -7.63 9.23
C GLU A 74 19.69 -6.10 9.37
N THR A 75 20.40 -5.55 10.33
CA THR A 75 20.33 -4.13 10.73
C THR A 75 20.81 -3.15 9.65
N ASP A 76 21.38 -3.63 8.55
CA ASP A 76 21.99 -2.81 7.47
C ASP A 76 21.36 -3.10 6.08
N SER A 77 20.12 -3.59 6.04
CA SER A 77 19.38 -3.87 4.80
C SER A 77 18.41 -2.73 4.45
N TYR A 78 18.44 -2.27 3.19
CA TYR A 78 17.42 -1.32 2.68
C TYR A 78 16.01 -1.87 2.78
N ILE A 79 15.83 -3.18 2.53
CA ILE A 79 14.51 -3.85 2.63
C ILE A 79 14.03 -3.82 4.08
N SER A 80 14.89 -4.20 5.03
CA SER A 80 14.53 -4.20 6.46
C SER A 80 14.16 -2.80 6.93
N SER A 81 14.95 -1.78 6.52
CA SER A 81 14.64 -0.38 6.86
C SER A 81 13.29 0.07 6.29
N TRP A 82 12.98 -0.33 5.06
CA TRP A 82 11.71 -0.03 4.40
C TRP A 82 10.52 -0.75 5.04
N MET A 83 10.68 -2.04 5.32
CA MET A 83 9.62 -2.88 5.87
C MET A 83 9.26 -2.57 7.33
N ARG A 84 10.09 -1.81 8.07
CA ARG A 84 9.73 -1.30 9.41
C ARG A 84 8.40 -0.54 9.42
N MET A 85 8.00 0.08 8.33
CA MET A 85 6.67 0.71 8.21
C MET A 85 5.50 -0.27 8.37
N ALA A 86 5.74 -1.57 8.18
CA ALA A 86 4.72 -2.62 8.30
C ALA A 86 4.95 -3.55 9.52
N GLU A 87 5.94 -3.30 10.37
CA GLU A 87 6.18 -4.12 11.57
C GLU A 87 4.99 -4.09 12.54
N GLU A 88 4.43 -2.92 12.81
CA GLU A 88 3.25 -2.79 13.67
C GLU A 88 2.02 -3.53 13.11
N VAL A 89 1.90 -3.57 11.78
CA VAL A 89 0.85 -4.34 11.09
C VAL A 89 1.04 -5.84 11.31
N HIS A 90 2.27 -6.33 11.13
CA HIS A 90 2.63 -7.72 11.36
C HIS A 90 2.32 -8.16 12.80
N ASP A 91 2.80 -7.39 13.79
CA ASP A 91 2.60 -7.69 15.20
C ASP A 91 1.12 -7.64 15.61
N ALA A 92 0.35 -6.71 15.04
CA ALA A 92 -1.09 -6.63 15.24
C ALA A 92 -1.81 -7.85 14.66
N VAL A 93 -1.45 -8.29 13.46
CA VAL A 93 -2.06 -9.48 12.83
C VAL A 93 -1.79 -10.73 13.66
N LEU A 94 -0.56 -10.94 14.13
CA LEU A 94 -0.23 -12.11 14.96
C LEU A 94 -1.00 -12.10 16.30
N ARG A 95 -1.18 -10.93 16.89
CA ARG A 95 -1.94 -10.77 18.14
C ARG A 95 -3.44 -10.98 17.95
N ASP A 96 -4.01 -10.44 16.85
CA ASP A 96 -5.45 -10.45 16.59
C ASP A 96 -5.92 -11.81 16.03
N HIS A 97 -5.03 -12.55 15.36
CA HIS A 97 -5.32 -13.82 14.69
C HIS A 97 -4.31 -14.94 15.07
N PRO A 98 -4.15 -15.25 16.39
CA PRO A 98 -3.13 -16.20 16.85
C PRO A 98 -3.35 -17.63 16.36
N GLU A 99 -4.63 -18.01 16.12
CA GLU A 99 -5.01 -19.36 15.70
C GLU A 99 -5.15 -19.50 14.17
N ALA A 100 -4.99 -18.40 13.42
CA ALA A 100 -5.07 -18.43 11.97
C ALA A 100 -3.84 -19.12 11.37
N SER A 101 -4.02 -19.77 10.22
CA SER A 101 -2.89 -20.35 9.47
C SER A 101 -1.90 -19.26 9.03
N ALA A 102 -0.67 -19.64 8.78
CA ALA A 102 0.36 -18.72 8.29
C ALA A 102 -0.06 -18.02 6.98
N GLN A 103 -0.84 -18.69 6.12
CA GLN A 103 -1.35 -18.11 4.88
C GLN A 103 -2.42 -17.05 5.17
N GLU A 104 -3.34 -17.29 6.10
CA GLU A 104 -4.36 -16.32 6.52
C GLU A 104 -3.73 -15.11 7.21
N GLN A 105 -2.75 -15.31 8.09
CA GLN A 105 -2.01 -14.22 8.72
C GLN A 105 -1.26 -13.38 7.69
N MET A 106 -0.62 -14.02 6.70
CA MET A 106 0.06 -13.32 5.63
C MET A 106 -0.92 -12.50 4.78
N MET A 107 -2.05 -13.06 4.38
CA MET A 107 -3.10 -12.34 3.64
C MET A 107 -3.65 -11.15 4.44
N ALA A 108 -3.92 -11.33 5.73
CA ALA A 108 -4.36 -10.25 6.59
C ALA A 108 -3.32 -9.12 6.69
N CYS A 109 -2.02 -9.47 6.76
CA CYS A 109 -0.93 -8.50 6.76
C CYS A 109 -0.81 -7.75 5.43
N GLU A 110 -0.94 -8.43 4.30
CA GLU A 110 -0.96 -7.84 2.95
C GLU A 110 -2.10 -6.82 2.80
N GLN A 111 -3.30 -7.16 3.25
CA GLN A 111 -4.46 -6.29 3.20
C GLN A 111 -4.33 -5.10 4.16
N ARG A 112 -3.85 -5.32 5.40
CA ARG A 112 -3.62 -4.23 6.37
C ARG A 112 -2.53 -3.25 5.92
N ALA A 113 -1.49 -3.71 5.23
CA ALA A 113 -0.44 -2.83 4.67
C ALA A 113 -1.00 -1.82 3.65
N ILE A 114 -2.05 -2.22 2.89
CA ILE A 114 -2.78 -1.29 2.02
C ILE A 114 -3.45 -0.19 2.85
N LEU A 115 -4.09 -0.54 3.97
CA LEU A 115 -4.79 0.42 4.82
C LEU A 115 -3.83 1.41 5.47
N VAL A 116 -2.69 0.95 5.97
CA VAL A 116 -1.62 1.82 6.50
C VAL A 116 -1.14 2.80 5.43
N SER A 117 -0.99 2.35 4.20
CA SER A 117 -0.61 3.23 3.08
C SER A 117 -1.70 4.27 2.78
N LEU A 118 -2.99 3.92 2.85
CA LEU A 118 -4.09 4.88 2.71
C LEU A 118 -4.10 5.91 3.85
N GLU A 119 -3.85 5.49 5.09
CA GLU A 119 -3.73 6.39 6.23
C GLU A 119 -2.55 7.34 6.08
N ASN A 120 -1.39 6.82 5.65
CA ASN A 120 -0.20 7.62 5.40
C ASN A 120 -0.40 8.62 4.25
N LEU A 121 -1.18 8.30 3.21
CA LEU A 121 -1.58 9.26 2.18
C LEU A 121 -2.30 10.47 2.78
N MET A 122 -3.15 10.27 3.76
CA MET A 122 -3.86 11.36 4.45
C MET A 122 -2.97 12.23 5.33
N SER A 123 -1.74 11.82 5.62
CA SER A 123 -0.75 12.65 6.33
C SER A 123 -0.19 13.78 5.46
N PHE A 124 -0.26 13.68 4.12
CA PHE A 124 0.14 14.73 3.20
C PHE A 124 -0.93 15.82 3.13
N PRO A 125 -0.65 17.09 3.51
CA PRO A 125 -1.67 18.16 3.56
C PRO A 125 -2.40 18.37 2.23
N TRP A 126 -1.68 18.28 1.12
CA TRP A 126 -2.23 18.48 -0.23
C TRP A 126 -3.05 17.27 -0.74
N VAL A 127 -2.85 16.06 -0.22
CA VAL A 127 -3.75 14.92 -0.46
C VAL A 127 -5.03 15.11 0.33
N ARG A 128 -4.89 15.34 1.64
CA ARG A 128 -6.02 15.54 2.56
C ARG A 128 -6.97 16.64 2.07
N GLU A 129 -6.42 17.81 1.71
CA GLU A 129 -7.19 18.93 1.19
C GLU A 129 -8.04 18.55 -0.03
N ARG A 130 -7.47 17.79 -0.98
CA ARG A 130 -8.21 17.37 -2.17
C ARG A 130 -9.24 16.28 -1.90
N VAL A 131 -8.95 15.38 -0.96
CA VAL A 131 -9.92 14.36 -0.50
C VAL A 131 -11.11 15.03 0.20
N GLU A 132 -10.85 15.96 1.11
CA GLU A 132 -11.89 16.72 1.82
C GLU A 132 -12.77 17.57 0.87
N LYS A 133 -12.18 18.08 -0.21
CA LYS A 133 -12.90 18.81 -1.28
C LYS A 133 -13.65 17.88 -2.26
N GLY A 134 -13.51 16.57 -2.14
CA GLY A 134 -14.09 15.60 -3.07
C GLY A 134 -13.48 15.63 -4.49
N THR A 135 -12.26 16.14 -4.64
CA THR A 135 -11.54 16.22 -5.93
C THR A 135 -10.44 15.17 -6.07
N LEU A 136 -10.30 14.31 -5.08
CA LEU A 136 -9.39 13.16 -5.08
C LEU A 136 -10.02 12.03 -4.28
N ALA A 137 -10.09 10.84 -4.87
CA ALA A 137 -10.56 9.63 -4.21
C ALA A 137 -9.41 8.67 -3.93
N LEU A 138 -9.40 8.03 -2.77
CA LEU A 138 -8.42 7.01 -2.37
C LEU A 138 -9.07 5.64 -2.42
N HIS A 139 -8.36 4.67 -3.00
CA HIS A 139 -8.81 3.29 -3.16
C HIS A 139 -7.75 2.33 -2.64
N GLY A 140 -8.17 1.33 -1.87
CA GLY A 140 -7.34 0.19 -1.48
C GLY A 140 -7.77 -1.03 -2.27
N TRP A 141 -6.90 -1.55 -3.12
CA TRP A 141 -7.18 -2.73 -3.93
C TRP A 141 -6.22 -3.87 -3.61
N TYR A 142 -6.74 -5.09 -3.60
CA TYR A 142 -5.96 -6.30 -3.35
C TYR A 142 -6.18 -7.29 -4.48
N PHE A 143 -5.11 -7.68 -5.15
CA PHE A 143 -5.17 -8.65 -6.24
C PHE A 143 -4.78 -10.04 -5.76
N ASP A 144 -5.74 -10.96 -5.77
CA ASP A 144 -5.52 -12.38 -5.55
C ASP A 144 -4.92 -12.99 -6.82
N ILE A 145 -3.61 -13.23 -6.79
CA ILE A 145 -2.86 -13.74 -7.95
C ILE A 145 -3.28 -15.17 -8.29
N GLU A 146 -3.64 -15.98 -7.29
CA GLU A 146 -3.98 -17.40 -7.50
C GLU A 146 -5.31 -17.56 -8.24
N HIS A 147 -6.28 -16.71 -7.90
CA HIS A 147 -7.64 -16.81 -8.45
C HIS A 147 -7.95 -15.74 -9.50
N GLY A 148 -7.00 -14.84 -9.77
CA GLY A 148 -7.19 -13.74 -10.72
C GLY A 148 -8.31 -12.78 -10.31
N LYS A 149 -8.53 -12.57 -9.01
CA LYS A 149 -9.61 -11.74 -8.47
C LYS A 149 -9.09 -10.42 -7.94
N MET A 150 -9.79 -9.34 -8.25
CA MET A 150 -9.58 -8.04 -7.65
C MET A 150 -10.57 -7.82 -6.53
N LEU A 151 -10.07 -7.43 -5.36
CA LEU A 151 -10.87 -6.99 -4.23
C LEU A 151 -10.63 -5.50 -4.00
N GLN A 152 -11.66 -4.78 -3.60
CA GLN A 152 -11.61 -3.38 -3.18
C GLN A 152 -11.98 -3.25 -1.72
N TYR A 153 -11.25 -2.42 -0.99
CA TYR A 153 -11.62 -2.08 0.39
C TYR A 153 -12.85 -1.19 0.40
N ASN A 154 -13.90 -1.68 1.03
CA ASN A 154 -15.13 -0.92 1.27
C ASN A 154 -15.04 -0.25 2.65
N PHE A 155 -15.00 1.09 2.66
CA PHE A 155 -14.88 1.88 3.90
C PHE A 155 -16.13 1.78 4.80
N ALA A 156 -17.30 1.47 4.25
CA ALA A 156 -18.53 1.36 5.03
C ALA A 156 -18.60 0.02 5.78
N SER A 157 -18.30 -1.09 5.11
CA SER A 157 -18.27 -2.44 5.72
C SER A 157 -16.93 -2.75 6.41
N ARG A 158 -15.86 -1.96 6.14
CA ARG A 158 -14.50 -2.17 6.59
C ARG A 158 -13.92 -3.53 6.17
N ALA A 159 -14.26 -3.98 4.98
CA ALA A 159 -13.83 -5.26 4.43
C ALA A 159 -13.37 -5.13 2.97
N PHE A 160 -12.54 -6.09 2.53
CA PHE A 160 -12.23 -6.25 1.12
C PHE A 160 -13.31 -7.07 0.45
N GLU A 161 -13.95 -6.51 -0.56
CA GLU A 161 -15.06 -7.09 -1.32
C GLU A 161 -14.68 -7.22 -2.79
N ALA A 162 -15.30 -8.15 -3.51
CA ALA A 162 -15.07 -8.30 -4.96
C ALA A 162 -15.41 -7.00 -5.71
N LEU A 163 -14.51 -6.60 -6.60
CA LEU A 163 -14.70 -5.45 -7.46
C LEU A 163 -15.62 -5.79 -8.63
#